data_32badd923f95f8fa4133745791f24f83
#
_entry.id   32badd923f95f8fa4133745791f24f83
#
_cell.length_a   1.000
_cell.length_b   1.000
_cell.length_c   1.000
_cell.angle_alpha   90.00
_cell.angle_beta   90.00
_cell.angle_gamma   90.00
#
_symmetry.space_group_name_H-M   'P 1'
#
loop_
_entity.id
_entity.type
_entity.pdbx_description
1 polymer ?
#
loop_
_entity_poly.entity_id
_entity_poly.type
_entity_poly.pdbx_seq_one_letter_code
_entity_poly.pdbx_strand_id
1 'polypeptide(L)'
;MFRKTDKESQVDLFSGVSSVLSKGSLKQYNDDGHWHNQFRNQIVSRIDESIFRVLFNETTGAPNASVSLLVGMMVIKEAFGWSDSQLFEQCQFNLLVRSALGLFNLNDTLPAESTYYLLRKRMYEHHCQTGEDLMELTFKQITHGQVQEFDVNGHNIRMDSKLLSSNIAFYSRYEIILHTLIRFYKVLDERGRKKLTAWVREQIKELTKEEPVKTVYRSTKSEIESRLQFIGTLMYKLVRGFTNNQTEQYQLLCRVFNEQYTLTEDKQIQLRQREEIDSDSTQSPHDPDSTFRKKGEQKVKGYSANVTETASDDPLNLITDVIVDKANTPDTEFVQPAIESTSQVTGQEVNTVYADGAYQSPNNDEYCKDIDMVFTGIQGYPSRYDLEMTPSGLMVTDTQTGERIQAVLSKKQKNSKEERWRIKTDSGYKYFNQLAIRASELRRTMKERPIEELHKRNNVEATIFQLSFFLRNNKSRYRGQFKHQTWAYARCLWINLVRINNFMKQTCQRTCESIENVAQSLSIRQIITSFWPHKLRYNLKFSMEANHIDLYYFF
;
A
#
# COMPACT_ATOMS: atom_id res chain seq x y z
N MET A 1 -18.77 14.35 21.68
CA MET A 1 -18.33 15.76 21.46
C MET A 1 -16.85 15.74 21.14
N PHE A 2 -16.42 16.42 20.07
CA PHE A 2 -15.00 16.52 19.71
C PHE A 2 -14.23 17.38 20.72
N ARG A 3 -13.10 16.87 21.20
CA ARG A 3 -12.18 17.59 22.07
C ARG A 3 -10.75 17.19 21.69
N LYS A 4 -9.90 18.18 21.39
CA LYS A 4 -8.47 17.95 21.18
C LYS A 4 -7.84 17.46 22.49
N THR A 5 -6.94 16.51 22.37
CA THR A 5 -6.15 16.03 23.50
C THR A 5 -5.13 17.11 23.90
N ASP A 6 -5.01 17.37 25.19
CA ASP A 6 -3.91 18.15 25.71
C ASP A 6 -2.62 17.33 25.59
N LYS A 7 -1.63 17.85 24.87
CA LYS A 7 -0.36 17.16 24.62
C LYS A 7 0.63 17.34 25.77
N GLU A 8 0.36 18.28 26.69
CA GLU A 8 1.14 18.49 27.90
C GLU A 8 0.66 17.54 29.01
N SER A 9 1.06 16.28 28.93
CA SER A 9 0.75 15.32 30.00
C SER A 9 1.65 15.58 31.21
N GLN A 10 1.03 15.95 32.32
CA GLN A 10 1.71 16.13 33.57
C GLN A 10 2.09 14.77 34.17
N VAL A 11 3.39 14.53 34.40
CA VAL A 11 3.86 13.31 35.07
C VAL A 11 3.54 13.42 36.54
N ASP A 12 2.73 12.49 37.04
CA ASP A 12 2.42 12.39 38.46
C ASP A 12 3.66 11.89 39.26
N LEU A 13 3.97 12.56 40.34
CA LEU A 13 5.11 12.22 41.22
C LEU A 13 5.04 10.79 41.78
N PHE A 14 3.85 10.26 42.01
CA PHE A 14 3.64 8.97 42.66
C PHE A 14 3.36 7.82 41.73
N SER A 15 2.73 8.08 40.58
CA SER A 15 2.37 7.07 39.58
C SER A 15 3.26 7.10 38.36
N GLY A 16 4.22 8.00 38.27
CA GLY A 16 5.17 8.09 37.16
C GLY A 16 6.05 6.84 37.06
N VAL A 17 6.38 6.42 35.85
CA VAL A 17 7.26 5.26 35.55
C VAL A 17 8.63 5.40 36.24
N SER A 18 9.10 6.64 36.46
CA SER A 18 10.34 6.95 37.16
C SER A 18 10.41 6.39 38.58
N SER A 19 9.27 6.17 39.25
CA SER A 19 9.21 5.63 40.60
C SER A 19 9.50 4.13 40.67
N VAL A 20 9.37 3.38 39.59
CA VAL A 20 9.53 1.92 39.53
C VAL A 20 10.79 1.46 38.81
N LEU A 21 11.43 2.34 38.03
CA LEU A 21 12.62 2.00 37.25
C LEU A 21 13.93 2.25 38.05
N SER A 22 14.90 1.35 37.88
CA SER A 22 16.27 1.60 38.36
C SER A 22 16.89 2.79 37.62
N LYS A 23 17.91 3.42 38.19
CA LYS A 23 18.61 4.56 37.56
C LYS A 23 19.14 4.23 36.16
N GLY A 24 19.63 3.01 35.91
CA GLY A 24 20.11 2.57 34.61
C GLY A 24 18.99 2.42 33.62
N SER A 25 17.90 1.76 34.02
CA SER A 25 16.70 1.58 33.15
C SER A 25 16.02 2.92 32.88
N LEU A 26 15.98 3.84 33.84
CA LEU A 26 15.41 5.16 33.67
C LEU A 26 16.20 5.99 32.65
N LYS A 27 17.53 5.85 32.63
CA LYS A 27 18.36 6.52 31.62
C LYS A 27 18.00 6.06 30.20
N GLN A 28 17.83 4.75 30.01
CA GLN A 28 17.39 4.18 28.70
C GLN A 28 15.96 4.59 28.35
N TYR A 29 15.07 4.61 29.32
CA TYR A 29 13.68 5.05 29.13
C TYR A 29 13.58 6.51 28.71
N ASN A 30 14.45 7.38 29.22
CA ASN A 30 14.49 8.81 28.91
C ASN A 30 15.43 9.15 27.73
N ASP A 31 16.03 8.16 27.07
CA ASP A 31 16.90 8.39 25.93
C ASP A 31 16.05 8.81 24.71
N ASP A 32 16.24 10.06 24.28
CA ASP A 32 15.54 10.62 23.13
C ASP A 32 15.84 9.85 21.83
N GLY A 33 17.00 9.22 21.70
CA GLY A 33 17.35 8.36 20.55
C GLY A 33 16.68 6.98 20.58
N HIS A 34 15.98 6.61 21.66
CA HIS A 34 15.30 5.33 21.74
C HIS A 34 13.97 5.35 20.96
N TRP A 35 13.63 4.22 20.31
CA TRP A 35 12.51 4.12 19.38
C TRP A 35 11.16 4.64 19.93
N HIS A 36 10.85 4.39 21.19
CA HIS A 36 9.56 4.78 21.77
C HIS A 36 9.43 6.31 21.94
N ASN A 37 10.53 7.00 22.29
CA ASN A 37 10.56 8.45 22.37
C ASN A 37 10.50 9.06 20.96
N GLN A 38 11.23 8.47 19.99
CA GLN A 38 11.16 8.87 18.60
C GLN A 38 9.76 8.63 18.01
N PHE A 39 9.11 7.51 18.33
CA PHE A 39 7.74 7.25 17.88
C PHE A 39 6.76 8.32 18.40
N ARG A 40 6.87 8.66 19.68
CA ARG A 40 6.06 9.72 20.25
C ARG A 40 6.31 11.06 19.55
N ASN A 41 7.57 11.45 19.40
CA ASN A 41 7.95 12.76 18.86
C ASN A 41 7.66 12.88 17.36
N GLN A 42 7.94 11.84 16.56
CA GLN A 42 7.85 11.88 15.12
C GLN A 42 6.50 11.44 14.56
N ILE A 43 5.68 10.72 15.35
CA ILE A 43 4.37 10.23 14.92
C ILE A 43 3.27 10.81 15.82
N VAL A 44 3.16 10.37 17.08
CA VAL A 44 1.99 10.66 17.93
C VAL A 44 1.80 12.16 18.17
N SER A 45 2.88 12.88 18.49
CA SER A 45 2.82 14.34 18.72
C SER A 45 2.51 15.16 17.46
N ARG A 46 2.72 14.58 16.28
CA ARG A 46 2.48 15.25 15.00
C ARG A 46 1.08 15.03 14.46
N ILE A 47 0.33 14.04 14.96
CA ILE A 47 -1.04 13.81 14.50
C ILE A 47 -1.89 15.05 14.77
N ASP A 48 -2.44 15.62 13.71
CA ASP A 48 -3.45 16.68 13.83
C ASP A 48 -4.82 16.06 14.04
N GLU A 49 -5.29 16.05 15.28
CA GLU A 49 -6.59 15.49 15.63
C GLU A 49 -7.76 16.21 14.94
N SER A 50 -7.55 17.44 14.43
CA SER A 50 -8.60 18.19 13.73
C SER A 50 -9.04 17.53 12.42
N ILE A 51 -8.19 16.74 11.78
CA ILE A 51 -8.50 15.91 10.61
C ILE A 51 -9.68 14.97 10.92
N PHE A 52 -9.74 14.46 12.15
CA PHE A 52 -10.77 13.50 12.57
C PHE A 52 -12.01 14.14 13.17
N ARG A 53 -12.10 15.48 13.24
CA ARG A 53 -13.24 16.21 13.80
C ARG A 53 -14.55 15.82 13.14
N VAL A 54 -14.53 15.54 11.85
CA VAL A 54 -15.67 15.12 11.03
C VAL A 54 -16.35 13.82 11.53
N LEU A 55 -15.63 13.00 12.31
CA LEU A 55 -16.16 11.76 12.87
C LEU A 55 -16.97 11.94 14.16
N PHE A 56 -17.01 13.14 14.73
CA PHE A 56 -17.57 13.41 16.04
C PHE A 56 -18.64 14.51 15.99
N ASN A 57 -19.59 14.42 16.90
CA ASN A 57 -20.56 15.50 17.09
C ASN A 57 -19.87 16.68 17.81
N GLU A 58 -20.19 17.91 17.44
CA GLU A 58 -19.57 19.10 18.03
C GLU A 58 -20.09 19.44 19.43
N THR A 59 -21.37 19.20 19.68
CA THR A 59 -22.10 19.76 20.85
C THR A 59 -22.61 18.71 21.81
N THR A 60 -22.83 17.49 21.38
CA THR A 60 -23.54 16.48 22.18
C THR A 60 -22.71 15.21 22.36
N GLY A 61 -22.91 14.53 23.49
CA GLY A 61 -22.27 13.27 23.84
C GLY A 61 -21.05 13.42 24.75
N ALA A 62 -20.49 12.29 25.20
CA ALA A 62 -19.26 12.25 25.97
C ALA A 62 -18.08 12.73 25.10
N PRO A 63 -17.04 13.33 25.72
CA PRO A 63 -15.79 13.62 25.02
C PRO A 63 -15.20 12.38 24.37
N ASN A 64 -14.57 12.55 23.21
CA ASN A 64 -13.85 11.47 22.56
C ASN A 64 -12.61 11.05 23.38
N ALA A 65 -12.21 9.79 23.23
CA ALA A 65 -10.87 9.38 23.62
C ALA A 65 -9.82 10.08 22.73
N SER A 66 -8.59 10.21 23.19
CA SER A 66 -7.51 10.80 22.41
C SER A 66 -7.40 10.14 21.04
N VAL A 67 -7.56 10.94 19.98
CA VAL A 67 -7.45 10.47 18.61
C VAL A 67 -5.99 10.16 18.27
N SER A 68 -5.06 10.99 18.72
CA SER A 68 -3.63 10.75 18.52
C SER A 68 -3.16 9.44 19.17
N LEU A 69 -3.69 9.10 20.36
CA LEU A 69 -3.45 7.81 21.00
C LEU A 69 -4.00 6.65 20.12
N LEU A 70 -5.26 6.74 19.68
CA LEU A 70 -5.91 5.68 18.89
C LEU A 70 -5.24 5.47 17.53
N VAL A 71 -4.86 6.54 16.84
CA VAL A 71 -4.10 6.47 15.57
C VAL A 71 -2.68 5.95 15.83
N GLY A 72 -2.01 6.41 16.89
CA GLY A 72 -0.72 5.87 17.33
C GLY A 72 -0.79 4.36 17.60
N MET A 73 -1.86 3.88 18.24
CA MET A 73 -2.12 2.45 18.41
C MET A 73 -2.27 1.71 17.06
N MET A 74 -2.89 2.33 16.05
CA MET A 74 -2.99 1.73 14.71
C MET A 74 -1.61 1.62 14.06
N VAL A 75 -0.77 2.64 14.15
CA VAL A 75 0.58 2.63 13.59
C VAL A 75 1.47 1.61 14.28
N ILE A 76 1.53 1.60 15.62
CA ILE A 76 2.40 0.70 16.37
C ILE A 76 1.99 -0.77 16.22
N LYS A 77 0.69 -1.05 16.09
CA LYS A 77 0.18 -2.38 15.77
C LYS A 77 0.80 -2.94 14.48
N GLU A 78 0.79 -2.13 13.42
CA GLU A 78 1.32 -2.53 12.14
C GLU A 78 2.86 -2.53 12.13
N ALA A 79 3.48 -1.66 12.92
CA ALA A 79 4.93 -1.63 13.13
C ALA A 79 5.49 -2.98 13.61
N PHE A 80 4.81 -3.59 14.58
CA PHE A 80 5.23 -4.86 15.19
C PHE A 80 4.44 -6.09 14.68
N GLY A 81 3.52 -5.90 13.76
CA GLY A 81 2.71 -6.99 13.21
C GLY A 81 1.75 -7.65 14.22
N TRP A 82 1.35 -6.93 15.27
CA TRP A 82 0.50 -7.48 16.33
C TRP A 82 -0.95 -7.73 15.89
N SER A 83 -1.59 -8.71 16.51
CA SER A 83 -3.04 -8.83 16.52
C SER A 83 -3.67 -7.72 17.38
N ASP A 84 -4.98 -7.51 17.28
CA ASP A 84 -5.66 -6.53 18.13
C ASP A 84 -5.52 -6.90 19.62
N SER A 85 -5.63 -8.19 19.98
CA SER A 85 -5.42 -8.67 21.36
C SER A 85 -3.99 -8.37 21.87
N GLN A 86 -2.97 -8.68 21.05
CA GLN A 86 -1.58 -8.36 21.41
C GLN A 86 -1.36 -6.85 21.54
N LEU A 87 -1.93 -6.03 20.66
CA LEU A 87 -1.85 -4.58 20.77
C LEU A 87 -2.33 -4.09 22.15
N PHE A 88 -3.54 -4.50 22.55
CA PHE A 88 -4.10 -4.08 23.84
C PHE A 88 -3.28 -4.57 25.02
N GLU A 89 -2.79 -5.82 24.98
CA GLU A 89 -1.89 -6.37 26.01
C GLU A 89 -0.60 -5.54 26.12
N GLN A 90 0.04 -5.23 24.97
CA GLN A 90 1.26 -4.41 24.96
C GLN A 90 1.00 -2.98 25.44
N CYS A 91 -0.10 -2.36 25.01
CA CYS A 91 -0.49 -1.03 25.51
C CYS A 91 -0.77 -1.02 27.02
N GLN A 92 -1.25 -2.12 27.58
CA GLN A 92 -1.54 -2.25 29.01
C GLN A 92 -0.28 -2.42 29.85
N PHE A 93 0.63 -3.30 29.44
CA PHE A 93 1.69 -3.80 30.31
C PHE A 93 3.12 -3.42 29.87
N ASN A 94 3.32 -2.98 28.64
CA ASN A 94 4.65 -2.62 28.16
C ASN A 94 4.92 -1.12 28.35
N LEU A 95 5.84 -0.79 29.26
CA LEU A 95 6.18 0.60 29.60
C LEU A 95 6.69 1.41 28.42
N LEU A 96 7.46 0.80 27.50
CA LEU A 96 7.96 1.49 26.31
C LEU A 96 6.82 1.80 25.33
N VAL A 97 5.88 0.87 25.14
CA VAL A 97 4.69 1.09 24.30
C VAL A 97 3.80 2.18 24.90
N ARG A 98 3.60 2.16 26.21
CA ARG A 98 2.86 3.22 26.93
C ARG A 98 3.51 4.58 26.71
N SER A 99 4.83 4.68 26.91
CA SER A 99 5.59 5.91 26.68
C SER A 99 5.52 6.38 25.23
N ALA A 100 5.64 5.46 24.27
CA ALA A 100 5.49 5.74 22.84
C ALA A 100 4.14 6.38 22.50
N LEU A 101 3.10 5.99 23.22
CA LEU A 101 1.73 6.50 23.07
C LEU A 101 1.41 7.72 23.95
N GLY A 102 2.36 8.23 24.72
CA GLY A 102 2.17 9.38 25.61
C GLY A 102 1.50 9.06 26.94
N LEU A 103 1.47 7.77 27.35
CA LEU A 103 0.94 7.32 28.65
C LEU A 103 2.10 7.19 29.64
N PHE A 104 2.37 8.25 30.41
CA PHE A 104 3.56 8.34 31.28
C PHE A 104 3.32 7.85 32.68
N ASN A 105 2.08 7.79 33.13
CA ASN A 105 1.71 7.34 34.43
C ASN A 105 1.22 5.91 34.41
N LEU A 106 1.51 5.14 35.43
CA LEU A 106 1.06 3.74 35.55
C LEU A 106 -0.47 3.62 35.63
N ASN A 107 -1.12 4.66 36.17
CA ASN A 107 -2.58 4.78 36.27
C ASN A 107 -3.26 5.40 35.06
N ASP A 108 -2.50 5.84 34.03
CA ASP A 108 -3.11 6.31 32.79
C ASP A 108 -3.95 5.20 32.14
N THR A 109 -5.19 5.50 31.84
CA THR A 109 -6.15 4.52 31.31
C THR A 109 -6.14 4.46 29.79
N LEU A 110 -6.19 3.24 29.27
CA LEU A 110 -6.37 3.01 27.84
C LEU A 110 -7.84 3.17 27.44
N PRO A 111 -8.11 3.66 26.22
CA PRO A 111 -9.43 3.55 25.63
C PRO A 111 -9.89 2.08 25.55
N ALA A 112 -11.18 1.84 25.76
CA ALA A 112 -11.75 0.50 25.60
C ALA A 112 -11.56 0.00 24.14
N GLU A 113 -11.44 -1.31 23.94
CA GLU A 113 -11.35 -1.94 22.63
C GLU A 113 -12.50 -1.50 21.71
N SER A 114 -13.71 -1.39 22.26
CA SER A 114 -14.88 -0.92 21.51
C SER A 114 -14.69 0.50 20.95
N THR A 115 -13.99 1.38 21.67
CA THR A 115 -13.68 2.76 21.21
C THR A 115 -12.71 2.74 20.03
N TYR A 116 -11.69 1.88 20.09
CA TYR A 116 -10.75 1.68 18.99
C TYR A 116 -11.45 1.16 17.72
N TYR A 117 -12.31 0.14 17.86
CA TYR A 117 -13.08 -0.38 16.73
C TYR A 117 -14.09 0.64 16.20
N LEU A 118 -14.70 1.43 17.07
CA LEU A 118 -15.67 2.47 16.67
C LEU A 118 -14.98 3.57 15.85
N LEU A 119 -13.78 4.01 16.22
CA LEU A 119 -13.01 4.97 15.41
C LEU A 119 -12.75 4.41 14.01
N ARG A 120 -12.23 3.20 13.91
CA ARG A 120 -11.95 2.53 12.62
C ARG A 120 -13.21 2.37 11.77
N LYS A 121 -14.34 2.06 12.39
CA LYS A 121 -15.63 1.95 11.72
C LYS A 121 -16.07 3.32 11.16
N ARG A 122 -15.99 4.39 11.96
CA ARG A 122 -16.35 5.74 11.55
C ARG A 122 -15.45 6.26 10.42
N MET A 123 -14.16 5.99 10.46
CA MET A 123 -13.24 6.31 9.36
C MET A 123 -13.66 5.62 8.06
N TYR A 124 -14.01 4.34 8.12
CA TYR A 124 -14.51 3.61 6.96
C TYR A 124 -15.83 4.17 6.44
N GLU A 125 -16.78 4.45 7.32
CA GLU A 125 -18.10 5.04 6.97
C GLU A 125 -17.93 6.43 6.34
N HIS A 126 -17.03 7.26 6.87
CA HIS A 126 -16.68 8.55 6.29
C HIS A 126 -16.10 8.41 4.89
N HIS A 127 -15.12 7.52 4.73
CA HIS A 127 -14.54 7.22 3.42
C HIS A 127 -15.60 6.76 2.40
N CYS A 128 -16.52 5.87 2.78
CA CYS A 128 -17.60 5.43 1.91
C CYS A 128 -18.56 6.56 1.49
N GLN A 129 -18.73 7.57 2.34
CA GLN A 129 -19.65 8.69 2.10
C GLN A 129 -19.02 9.82 1.29
N THR A 130 -17.74 10.10 1.51
CA THR A 130 -17.06 11.30 0.99
C THR A 130 -15.95 10.97 -0.01
N GLY A 131 -15.44 9.74 -0.01
CA GLY A 131 -14.23 9.35 -0.73
C GLY A 131 -12.92 9.75 -0.02
N GLU A 132 -12.99 10.52 1.09
CA GLU A 132 -11.81 11.00 1.79
C GLU A 132 -11.23 9.95 2.74
N ASP A 133 -9.92 9.73 2.71
CA ASP A 133 -9.21 8.84 3.65
C ASP A 133 -8.44 9.65 4.69
N LEU A 134 -8.92 9.62 5.93
CA LEU A 134 -8.32 10.38 7.04
C LEU A 134 -6.92 9.86 7.42
N MET A 135 -6.60 8.58 7.14
CA MET A 135 -5.24 8.08 7.33
C MET A 135 -4.29 8.57 6.25
N GLU A 136 -4.76 8.75 5.01
CA GLU A 136 -3.99 9.40 3.95
C GLU A 136 -3.60 10.82 4.36
N LEU A 137 -4.60 11.63 4.78
CA LEU A 137 -4.37 13.00 5.23
C LEU A 137 -3.36 13.04 6.39
N THR A 138 -3.49 12.11 7.34
CA THR A 138 -2.57 12.00 8.48
C THR A 138 -1.16 11.62 8.02
N PHE A 139 -1.04 10.63 7.12
CA PHE A 139 0.25 10.22 6.55
C PHE A 139 0.93 11.38 5.83
N LYS A 140 0.22 12.06 4.94
CA LYS A 140 0.75 13.21 4.18
C LYS A 140 1.17 14.35 5.10
N GLN A 141 0.36 14.68 6.08
CA GLN A 141 0.63 15.76 7.04
C GLN A 141 1.88 15.47 7.90
N ILE A 142 2.01 14.25 8.44
CA ILE A 142 3.18 13.85 9.23
C ILE A 142 4.43 13.82 8.35
N THR A 143 4.36 13.21 7.17
CA THR A 143 5.50 13.08 6.25
C THR A 143 5.95 14.46 5.74
N HIS A 144 5.02 15.37 5.42
CA HIS A 144 5.34 16.75 5.08
C HIS A 144 6.17 17.42 6.19
N GLY A 145 5.74 17.31 7.45
CA GLY A 145 6.49 17.86 8.58
C GLY A 145 7.89 17.23 8.75
N GLN A 146 8.02 15.92 8.46
CA GLN A 146 9.31 15.23 8.47
C GLN A 146 10.22 15.68 7.33
N VAL A 147 9.68 15.84 6.12
CA VAL A 147 10.42 16.37 4.96
C VAL A 147 10.99 17.75 5.27
N GLN A 148 10.19 18.64 5.86
CA GLN A 148 10.62 19.99 6.21
C GLN A 148 11.68 20.01 7.32
N GLU A 149 11.51 19.18 8.37
CA GLU A 149 12.45 19.14 9.50
C GLU A 149 13.83 18.61 9.11
N PHE A 150 13.86 17.63 8.23
CA PHE A 150 15.10 16.94 7.83
C PHE A 150 15.63 17.39 6.46
N ASP A 151 15.04 18.42 5.85
CA ASP A 151 15.43 18.98 4.54
C ASP A 151 15.55 17.88 3.45
N VAL A 152 14.54 17.03 3.35
CA VAL A 152 14.55 15.89 2.43
C VAL A 152 14.31 16.36 1.00
N ASN A 153 15.21 16.01 0.10
CA ASN A 153 15.11 16.35 -1.32
C ASN A 153 14.09 15.45 -2.03
N GLY A 154 13.03 16.07 -2.56
CA GLY A 154 11.92 15.41 -3.26
C GLY A 154 11.98 15.45 -4.78
N HIS A 155 13.01 16.07 -5.40
CA HIS A 155 13.08 16.19 -6.86
C HIS A 155 13.24 14.87 -7.60
N ASN A 156 13.82 13.88 -6.96
CA ASN A 156 13.99 12.56 -7.53
C ASN A 156 13.19 11.54 -6.71
N ILE A 157 12.43 10.70 -7.38
CA ILE A 157 11.64 9.65 -6.74
C ILE A 157 11.88 8.29 -7.39
N ARG A 158 11.62 7.24 -6.64
CA ARG A 158 11.57 5.88 -7.15
C ARG A 158 10.31 5.19 -6.67
N MET A 159 9.79 4.30 -7.51
CA MET A 159 8.56 3.58 -7.22
C MET A 159 8.63 2.12 -7.64
N ASP A 160 7.88 1.30 -6.94
CA ASP A 160 7.67 -0.11 -7.30
C ASP A 160 6.37 -0.63 -6.69
N SER A 161 5.80 -1.66 -7.28
CA SER A 161 4.54 -2.27 -6.86
C SER A 161 4.72 -3.68 -6.33
N LYS A 162 3.89 -4.06 -5.36
CA LYS A 162 3.83 -5.40 -4.80
C LYS A 162 2.41 -5.94 -4.76
N LEU A 163 2.24 -7.18 -5.23
CA LEU A 163 0.98 -7.90 -5.11
C LEU A 163 0.79 -8.43 -3.68
N LEU A 164 -0.38 -8.13 -3.11
CA LEU A 164 -0.81 -8.52 -1.77
C LEU A 164 -2.04 -9.41 -1.86
N SER A 165 -1.96 -10.62 -1.30
CA SER A 165 -3.14 -11.49 -1.20
C SER A 165 -4.05 -11.03 -0.06
N SER A 166 -5.33 -10.87 -0.33
CA SER A 166 -6.34 -10.61 0.69
C SER A 166 -6.59 -11.82 1.59
N ASN A 167 -7.17 -11.59 2.76
CA ASN A 167 -7.54 -12.66 3.70
C ASN A 167 -8.80 -13.42 3.27
N ILE A 168 -8.76 -13.96 2.07
CA ILE A 168 -9.85 -14.75 1.47
C ILE A 168 -9.37 -16.16 1.11
N ALA A 169 -10.33 -17.07 0.93
CA ALA A 169 -10.10 -18.37 0.33
C ALA A 169 -10.09 -18.26 -1.21
N PHE A 170 -9.41 -19.19 -1.87
CA PHE A 170 -9.47 -19.32 -3.33
C PHE A 170 -10.75 -20.08 -3.71
N TYR A 171 -11.84 -19.33 -3.87
CA TYR A 171 -13.12 -19.88 -4.28
C TYR A 171 -13.14 -20.24 -5.77
N SER A 172 -13.78 -21.37 -6.09
CA SER A 172 -14.23 -21.68 -7.45
C SER A 172 -15.40 -20.78 -7.84
N ARG A 173 -15.72 -20.74 -9.14
CA ARG A 173 -16.88 -20.00 -9.66
C ARG A 173 -18.18 -20.41 -8.96
N TYR A 174 -18.35 -21.72 -8.72
CA TYR A 174 -19.51 -22.27 -8.01
C TYR A 174 -19.61 -21.72 -6.59
N GLU A 175 -18.50 -21.74 -5.86
CA GLU A 175 -18.46 -21.22 -4.48
C GLU A 175 -18.76 -19.73 -4.41
N ILE A 176 -18.23 -18.92 -5.34
CA ILE A 176 -18.48 -17.48 -5.37
C ILE A 176 -19.98 -17.20 -5.52
N ILE A 177 -20.63 -17.85 -6.49
CA ILE A 177 -22.04 -17.65 -6.80
C ILE A 177 -22.92 -18.14 -5.64
N LEU A 178 -22.66 -19.35 -5.15
CA LEU A 178 -23.42 -19.95 -4.05
C LEU A 178 -23.29 -19.15 -2.75
N HIS A 179 -22.07 -18.78 -2.37
CA HIS A 179 -21.86 -18.00 -1.15
C HIS A 179 -22.48 -16.61 -1.23
N THR A 180 -22.49 -15.97 -2.41
CA THR A 180 -23.16 -14.69 -2.64
C THR A 180 -24.66 -14.80 -2.43
N LEU A 181 -25.29 -15.81 -3.01
CA LEU A 181 -26.73 -16.10 -2.81
C LEU A 181 -27.06 -16.31 -1.34
N ILE A 182 -26.33 -17.21 -0.67
CA ILE A 182 -26.56 -17.56 0.73
C ILE A 182 -26.34 -16.34 1.64
N ARG A 183 -25.31 -15.54 1.37
CA ARG A 183 -24.99 -14.36 2.16
C ARG A 183 -26.14 -13.34 2.13
N PHE A 184 -26.69 -13.06 0.96
CA PHE A 184 -27.86 -12.18 0.86
C PHE A 184 -29.08 -12.77 1.56
N TYR A 185 -29.38 -14.06 1.34
CA TYR A 185 -30.53 -14.72 1.99
C TYR A 185 -30.45 -14.69 3.53
N LYS A 186 -29.24 -14.78 4.11
CA LYS A 186 -29.04 -14.74 5.56
C LYS A 186 -29.36 -13.39 6.18
N VAL A 187 -29.15 -12.28 5.49
CA VAL A 187 -29.45 -10.94 6.00
C VAL A 187 -30.92 -10.53 5.85
N LEU A 188 -31.73 -11.29 5.09
CA LEU A 188 -33.16 -11.08 5.03
C LEU A 188 -33.82 -11.40 6.37
N ASP A 189 -34.62 -10.47 6.88
CA ASP A 189 -35.51 -10.70 8.01
C ASP A 189 -36.67 -11.64 7.63
N GLU A 190 -37.51 -11.99 8.59
CA GLU A 190 -38.67 -12.86 8.33
C GLU A 190 -39.64 -12.27 7.29
N ARG A 191 -39.85 -10.95 7.29
CA ARG A 191 -40.74 -10.28 6.33
C ARG A 191 -40.17 -10.36 4.91
N GLY A 192 -38.86 -10.13 4.78
CA GLY A 192 -38.14 -10.31 3.51
C GLY A 192 -38.23 -11.74 3.01
N ARG A 193 -37.98 -12.75 3.86
CA ARG A 193 -38.10 -14.16 3.47
C ARG A 193 -39.52 -14.56 3.08
N LYS A 194 -40.55 -14.00 3.72
CA LYS A 194 -41.97 -14.25 3.37
C LYS A 194 -42.37 -13.70 1.99
N LYS A 195 -41.66 -12.72 1.43
CA LYS A 195 -41.86 -12.25 0.04
C LYS A 195 -41.47 -13.29 -1.01
N LEU A 196 -40.60 -14.22 -0.64
CA LEU A 196 -40.20 -15.31 -1.53
C LEU A 196 -41.23 -16.44 -1.51
N THR A 197 -41.43 -17.10 -2.65
CA THR A 197 -42.29 -18.29 -2.73
C THR A 197 -41.75 -19.41 -1.83
N ALA A 198 -42.63 -20.29 -1.36
CA ALA A 198 -42.24 -21.42 -0.52
C ALA A 198 -41.16 -22.28 -1.20
N TRP A 199 -41.30 -22.50 -2.49
CA TRP A 199 -40.33 -23.26 -3.30
C TRP A 199 -38.92 -22.59 -3.28
N VAL A 200 -38.82 -21.27 -3.52
CA VAL A 200 -37.52 -20.57 -3.50
C VAL A 200 -36.86 -20.68 -2.14
N ARG A 201 -37.63 -20.50 -1.07
CA ARG A 201 -37.12 -20.62 0.30
C ARG A 201 -36.56 -22.01 0.59
N GLU A 202 -37.29 -23.05 0.17
CA GLU A 202 -36.88 -24.45 0.37
C GLU A 202 -35.60 -24.77 -0.40
N GLN A 203 -35.52 -24.34 -1.69
CA GLN A 203 -34.31 -24.56 -2.49
C GLN A 203 -33.08 -23.88 -1.90
N ILE A 204 -33.20 -22.62 -1.46
CA ILE A 204 -32.08 -21.91 -0.85
C ILE A 204 -31.69 -22.57 0.48
N LYS A 205 -32.66 -23.04 1.26
CA LYS A 205 -32.41 -23.74 2.51
C LYS A 205 -31.65 -25.05 2.30
N GLU A 206 -31.98 -25.82 1.27
CA GLU A 206 -31.21 -27.01 0.89
C GLU A 206 -29.77 -26.65 0.47
N LEU A 207 -29.59 -25.59 -0.35
CA LEU A 207 -28.28 -25.11 -0.75
C LEU A 207 -27.42 -24.64 0.46
N THR A 208 -28.05 -24.16 1.55
CA THR A 208 -27.26 -23.78 2.76
C THR A 208 -26.66 -24.97 3.50
N LYS A 209 -27.15 -26.17 3.25
CA LYS A 209 -26.63 -27.42 3.85
C LYS A 209 -25.49 -28.03 3.04
N GLU A 210 -25.27 -27.55 1.81
CA GLU A 210 -24.20 -28.08 0.95
C GLU A 210 -22.81 -27.73 1.48
N GLU A 211 -21.88 -28.64 1.25
CA GLU A 211 -20.44 -28.39 1.37
C GLU A 211 -19.87 -28.08 -0.03
N PRO A 212 -19.74 -26.81 -0.44
CA PRO A 212 -19.48 -26.45 -1.84
C PRO A 212 -18.19 -27.06 -2.40
N VAL A 213 -17.14 -27.15 -1.59
CA VAL A 213 -15.86 -27.77 -1.99
C VAL A 213 -16.07 -29.25 -2.34
N LYS A 214 -16.81 -30.01 -1.52
CA LYS A 214 -17.11 -31.42 -1.79
C LYS A 214 -18.00 -31.56 -3.01
N THR A 215 -18.97 -30.67 -3.18
CA THR A 215 -19.86 -30.65 -4.35
C THR A 215 -19.04 -30.48 -5.63
N VAL A 216 -18.15 -29.49 -5.69
CA VAL A 216 -17.29 -29.25 -6.86
C VAL A 216 -16.37 -30.45 -7.14
N TYR A 217 -15.80 -31.06 -6.10
CA TYR A 217 -14.88 -32.18 -6.25
C TYR A 217 -15.58 -33.45 -6.78
N ARG A 218 -16.83 -33.69 -6.37
CA ARG A 218 -17.58 -34.91 -6.70
C ARG A 218 -18.39 -34.82 -7.98
N SER A 219 -18.61 -33.62 -8.51
CA SER A 219 -19.48 -33.41 -9.67
C SER A 219 -18.68 -33.28 -10.98
N THR A 220 -19.26 -33.74 -12.05
CA THR A 220 -18.77 -33.53 -13.40
C THR A 220 -18.94 -32.06 -13.82
N LYS A 221 -18.26 -31.64 -14.89
CA LYS A 221 -18.38 -30.27 -15.42
C LYS A 221 -19.82 -29.92 -15.79
N SER A 222 -20.53 -30.83 -16.46
CA SER A 222 -21.93 -30.63 -16.88
C SER A 222 -22.90 -30.52 -15.69
N GLU A 223 -22.67 -31.30 -14.62
CA GLU A 223 -23.47 -31.20 -13.39
C GLU A 223 -23.24 -29.86 -12.69
N ILE A 224 -22.01 -29.36 -12.64
CA ILE A 224 -21.70 -28.04 -12.09
C ILE A 224 -22.35 -26.93 -12.92
N GLU A 225 -22.29 -27.01 -14.25
CA GLU A 225 -22.95 -26.05 -15.14
C GLU A 225 -24.47 -26.03 -14.93
N SER A 226 -25.11 -27.20 -14.81
CA SER A 226 -26.54 -27.32 -14.51
C SER A 226 -26.90 -26.73 -13.15
N ARG A 227 -26.07 -26.96 -12.13
CA ARG A 227 -26.25 -26.36 -10.80
C ARG A 227 -26.07 -24.85 -10.83
N LEU A 228 -25.07 -24.34 -11.56
CA LEU A 228 -24.86 -22.91 -11.73
C LEU A 228 -26.06 -22.24 -12.41
N GLN A 229 -26.61 -22.87 -13.45
CA GLN A 229 -27.81 -22.40 -14.14
C GLN A 229 -29.01 -22.34 -13.20
N PHE A 230 -29.19 -23.37 -12.36
CA PHE A 230 -30.23 -23.40 -11.34
C PHE A 230 -30.06 -22.30 -10.29
N ILE A 231 -28.84 -22.10 -9.75
CA ILE A 231 -28.56 -21.05 -8.78
C ILE A 231 -28.81 -19.66 -9.41
N GLY A 232 -28.45 -19.47 -10.68
CA GLY A 232 -28.74 -18.25 -11.43
C GLY A 232 -30.23 -17.92 -11.45
N THR A 233 -31.08 -18.94 -11.61
CA THR A 233 -32.55 -18.78 -11.55
C THR A 233 -33.01 -18.28 -10.17
N LEU A 234 -32.44 -18.81 -9.11
CA LEU A 234 -32.74 -18.36 -7.73
C LEU A 234 -32.25 -16.92 -7.50
N MET A 235 -31.00 -16.61 -7.94
CA MET A 235 -30.43 -15.25 -7.83
C MET A 235 -31.30 -14.24 -8.57
N TYR A 236 -31.75 -14.54 -9.78
CA TYR A 236 -32.62 -13.64 -10.56
C TYR A 236 -33.93 -13.33 -9.84
N LYS A 237 -34.57 -14.33 -9.23
CA LYS A 237 -35.78 -14.12 -8.44
C LYS A 237 -35.52 -13.19 -7.23
N LEU A 238 -34.36 -13.30 -6.59
CA LEU A 238 -33.96 -12.41 -5.51
C LEU A 238 -33.66 -10.98 -6.01
N VAL A 239 -32.90 -10.84 -7.11
CA VAL A 239 -32.58 -9.56 -7.74
C VAL A 239 -33.88 -8.81 -8.13
N ARG A 240 -34.86 -9.53 -8.72
CA ARG A 240 -36.15 -8.94 -9.10
C ARG A 240 -37.09 -8.67 -7.93
N GLY A 241 -37.00 -9.48 -6.88
CA GLY A 241 -37.89 -9.39 -5.72
C GLY A 241 -37.52 -8.31 -4.70
N PHE A 242 -36.29 -7.80 -4.74
CA PHE A 242 -35.76 -6.90 -3.72
C PHE A 242 -35.13 -5.61 -4.30
N THR A 243 -35.64 -5.08 -5.39
CA THR A 243 -35.09 -3.90 -6.11
C THR A 243 -34.89 -2.65 -5.24
N ASN A 244 -35.68 -2.52 -4.18
CA ASN A 244 -35.58 -1.38 -3.23
C ASN A 244 -34.60 -1.64 -2.07
N ASN A 245 -33.90 -2.78 -2.07
CA ASN A 245 -32.96 -3.11 -1.00
C ASN A 245 -31.61 -2.40 -1.25
N GLN A 246 -31.12 -1.64 -0.26
CA GLN A 246 -29.87 -0.85 -0.35
C GLN A 246 -28.70 -1.51 0.40
N THR A 247 -28.87 -2.75 0.90
CA THR A 247 -27.80 -3.43 1.64
C THR A 247 -26.62 -3.78 0.73
N GLU A 248 -25.41 -3.72 1.27
CA GLU A 248 -24.19 -4.15 0.56
C GLU A 248 -24.34 -5.57 -0.02
N GLN A 249 -25.00 -6.46 0.72
CA GLN A 249 -25.22 -7.85 0.29
C GLN A 249 -26.15 -7.95 -0.92
N TYR A 250 -27.15 -7.06 -1.04
CA TYR A 250 -27.99 -7.00 -2.22
C TYR A 250 -27.24 -6.44 -3.42
N GLN A 251 -26.48 -5.37 -3.23
CA GLN A 251 -25.66 -4.78 -4.29
C GLN A 251 -24.65 -5.81 -4.82
N LEU A 252 -24.01 -6.55 -3.91
CA LEU A 252 -23.11 -7.64 -4.28
C LEU A 252 -23.83 -8.77 -5.03
N LEU A 253 -25.06 -9.14 -4.60
CA LEU A 253 -25.86 -10.12 -5.32
C LEU A 253 -26.14 -9.68 -6.76
N CYS A 254 -26.54 -8.42 -6.96
CA CYS A 254 -26.78 -7.86 -8.28
C CYS A 254 -25.50 -7.83 -9.11
N ARG A 255 -24.37 -7.40 -8.53
CA ARG A 255 -23.07 -7.35 -9.18
C ARG A 255 -22.66 -8.75 -9.67
N VAL A 256 -22.62 -9.74 -8.79
CA VAL A 256 -22.21 -11.11 -9.14
C VAL A 256 -23.19 -11.72 -10.13
N PHE A 257 -24.49 -11.44 -10.03
CA PHE A 257 -25.45 -11.89 -11.04
C PHE A 257 -25.11 -11.34 -12.44
N ASN A 258 -24.87 -10.03 -12.55
CA ASN A 258 -24.53 -9.40 -13.84
C ASN A 258 -23.16 -9.83 -14.39
N GLU A 259 -22.19 -10.14 -13.51
CA GLU A 259 -20.88 -10.66 -13.89
C GLU A 259 -20.97 -12.09 -14.46
N GLN A 260 -21.86 -12.91 -13.93
CA GLN A 260 -21.88 -14.35 -14.17
C GLN A 260 -22.99 -14.81 -15.13
N TYR A 261 -24.02 -14.00 -15.31
CA TYR A 261 -25.19 -14.37 -16.10
C TYR A 261 -25.59 -13.26 -17.09
N THR A 262 -26.26 -13.66 -18.17
CA THR A 262 -26.95 -12.79 -19.11
C THR A 262 -28.42 -13.16 -19.18
N LEU A 263 -29.25 -12.22 -19.61
CA LEU A 263 -30.65 -12.46 -19.96
C LEU A 263 -30.76 -12.47 -21.48
N THR A 264 -31.32 -13.55 -22.03
CA THR A 264 -31.68 -13.61 -23.45
C THR A 264 -32.86 -12.68 -23.76
N GLU A 265 -33.15 -12.46 -25.04
CA GLU A 265 -34.33 -11.71 -25.48
C GLU A 265 -35.63 -12.27 -24.91
N ASP A 266 -35.72 -13.59 -24.77
CA ASP A 266 -36.84 -14.29 -24.12
C ASP A 266 -36.82 -14.25 -22.59
N LYS A 267 -35.96 -13.43 -21.99
CA LYS A 267 -35.76 -13.31 -20.52
C LYS A 267 -35.32 -14.62 -19.85
N GLN A 268 -34.74 -15.54 -20.59
CA GLN A 268 -34.11 -16.73 -20.03
C GLN A 268 -32.70 -16.36 -19.48
N ILE A 269 -32.36 -16.95 -18.35
CA ILE A 269 -31.06 -16.76 -17.72
C ILE A 269 -30.05 -17.68 -18.40
N GLN A 270 -28.94 -17.13 -18.84
CA GLN A 270 -27.84 -17.88 -19.43
C GLN A 270 -26.55 -17.64 -18.67
N LEU A 271 -25.82 -18.69 -18.32
CA LEU A 271 -24.51 -18.61 -17.70
C LEU A 271 -23.49 -18.09 -18.71
N ARG A 272 -22.76 -17.00 -18.40
CA ARG A 272 -21.68 -16.50 -19.25
C ARG A 272 -20.56 -17.50 -19.42
N GLN A 273 -19.93 -17.53 -20.59
CA GLN A 273 -18.68 -18.28 -20.78
C GLN A 273 -17.55 -17.63 -19.99
N ARG A 274 -16.46 -18.37 -19.72
CA ARG A 274 -15.34 -17.83 -18.92
C ARG A 274 -14.66 -16.64 -19.59
N GLU A 275 -14.60 -16.66 -20.89
CA GLU A 275 -13.99 -15.63 -21.74
C GLU A 275 -14.80 -14.32 -21.78
N GLU A 276 -16.07 -14.37 -21.37
CA GLU A 276 -16.98 -13.23 -21.28
C GLU A 276 -16.98 -12.55 -19.90
N ILE A 277 -16.22 -13.12 -18.95
CA ILE A 277 -16.13 -12.60 -17.58
C ILE A 277 -14.96 -11.64 -17.49
N ASP A 278 -15.23 -10.41 -17.07
CA ASP A 278 -14.22 -9.38 -16.93
C ASP A 278 -13.15 -9.74 -15.88
N SER A 279 -11.94 -9.24 -16.11
CA SER A 279 -10.77 -9.48 -15.23
C SER A 279 -10.94 -8.92 -13.82
N ASP A 280 -11.81 -7.92 -13.64
CA ASP A 280 -12.12 -7.29 -12.36
C ASP A 280 -13.37 -7.87 -11.67
N SER A 281 -13.86 -9.03 -12.17
CA SER A 281 -14.97 -9.75 -11.57
C SER A 281 -14.69 -10.16 -10.13
N THR A 282 -15.74 -10.26 -9.34
CA THR A 282 -15.72 -10.63 -7.92
C THR A 282 -14.99 -11.96 -7.69
N GLN A 283 -13.90 -11.95 -6.91
CA GLN A 283 -13.12 -13.13 -6.56
C GLN A 283 -13.56 -13.78 -5.24
N SER A 284 -14.25 -13.03 -4.40
CA SER A 284 -14.80 -13.52 -3.14
C SER A 284 -15.96 -12.63 -2.67
N PRO A 285 -17.09 -13.20 -2.22
CA PRO A 285 -18.16 -12.40 -1.63
C PRO A 285 -17.79 -11.80 -0.26
N HIS A 286 -16.64 -12.19 0.30
CA HIS A 286 -16.13 -11.66 1.56
C HIS A 286 -15.15 -10.50 1.38
N ASP A 287 -14.69 -10.27 0.15
CA ASP A 287 -13.85 -9.16 -0.28
C ASP A 287 -14.15 -8.85 -1.74
N PRO A 288 -15.24 -8.11 -2.01
CA PRO A 288 -15.70 -7.85 -3.38
C PRO A 288 -14.75 -7.01 -4.22
N ASP A 289 -13.89 -6.22 -3.58
CA ASP A 289 -12.95 -5.32 -4.25
C ASP A 289 -11.68 -6.03 -4.71
N SER A 290 -11.40 -7.21 -4.11
CA SER A 290 -10.24 -8.00 -4.49
C SER A 290 -10.37 -8.55 -5.91
N THR A 291 -9.28 -8.42 -6.71
CA THR A 291 -9.22 -8.95 -8.06
C THR A 291 -8.13 -10.02 -8.20
N PHE A 292 -8.10 -10.67 -9.36
CA PHE A 292 -7.12 -11.72 -9.65
C PHE A 292 -6.02 -11.20 -10.58
N ARG A 293 -4.75 -11.42 -10.21
CA ARG A 293 -3.59 -11.21 -11.08
C ARG A 293 -2.65 -12.42 -11.00
N LYS A 294 -2.13 -12.83 -12.17
CA LYS A 294 -1.04 -13.80 -12.27
C LYS A 294 0.24 -13.07 -12.69
N LYS A 295 1.33 -13.22 -11.92
CA LYS A 295 2.66 -12.70 -12.25
C LYS A 295 3.66 -13.88 -12.17
N GLY A 296 4.12 -14.37 -13.32
CA GLY A 296 4.88 -15.62 -13.39
C GLY A 296 4.03 -16.80 -12.89
N GLU A 297 4.56 -17.57 -11.95
CA GLU A 297 3.83 -18.68 -11.32
C GLU A 297 2.94 -18.23 -10.14
N GLN A 298 3.13 -17.02 -9.65
CA GLN A 298 2.37 -16.50 -8.51
C GLN A 298 0.96 -16.08 -8.94
N LYS A 299 -0.05 -16.64 -8.26
CA LYS A 299 -1.46 -16.28 -8.40
C LYS A 299 -1.90 -15.51 -7.17
N VAL A 300 -2.40 -14.31 -7.36
CA VAL A 300 -2.86 -13.43 -6.26
C VAL A 300 -4.32 -13.10 -6.46
N LYS A 301 -5.11 -13.22 -5.39
CA LYS A 301 -6.45 -12.63 -5.26
C LYS A 301 -6.36 -11.57 -4.18
N GLY A 302 -6.45 -10.31 -4.56
CA GLY A 302 -6.24 -9.21 -3.62
C GLY A 302 -5.96 -7.89 -4.29
N TYR A 303 -4.80 -7.29 -3.97
CA TYR A 303 -4.47 -5.89 -4.28
C TYR A 303 -3.04 -5.76 -4.79
N SER A 304 -2.76 -4.62 -5.42
CA SER A 304 -1.42 -4.14 -5.72
C SER A 304 -1.13 -2.92 -4.82
N ALA A 305 0.00 -2.92 -4.13
CA ALA A 305 0.48 -1.77 -3.36
C ALA A 305 1.67 -1.16 -4.09
N ASN A 306 1.51 0.06 -4.59
CA ASN A 306 2.58 0.87 -5.15
C ASN A 306 3.17 1.73 -4.03
N VAL A 307 4.50 1.72 -3.87
CA VAL A 307 5.21 2.55 -2.92
C VAL A 307 6.10 3.52 -3.67
N THR A 308 6.05 4.78 -3.29
CA THR A 308 6.89 5.85 -3.83
C THR A 308 7.70 6.48 -2.72
N GLU A 309 8.99 6.63 -2.95
CA GLU A 309 9.91 7.27 -2.01
C GLU A 309 10.87 8.21 -2.73
N THR A 310 11.43 9.18 -2.00
CA THR A 310 12.49 10.04 -2.54
C THR A 310 13.72 9.20 -2.93
N ALA A 311 14.50 9.67 -3.89
CA ALA A 311 15.64 8.95 -4.46
C ALA A 311 16.85 9.88 -4.64
N SER A 312 17.06 10.78 -3.70
CA SER A 312 18.24 11.64 -3.68
C SER A 312 19.49 10.87 -3.27
N ASP A 313 20.66 11.46 -3.52
CA ASP A 313 21.94 10.93 -3.05
C ASP A 313 22.19 11.30 -1.56
N ASP A 314 21.26 12.01 -0.94
CA ASP A 314 21.28 12.34 0.48
C ASP A 314 21.08 11.07 1.34
N PRO A 315 21.63 11.07 2.55
CA PRO A 315 21.58 9.87 3.41
C PRO A 315 20.17 9.53 3.92
N LEU A 316 19.20 10.45 3.80
CA LEU A 316 17.81 10.22 4.21
C LEU A 316 16.86 10.31 3.01
N ASN A 317 16.20 9.21 2.73
CA ASN A 317 15.10 9.12 1.77
C ASN A 317 13.85 8.62 2.49
N LEU A 318 12.69 9.28 2.25
CA LEU A 318 11.42 8.98 2.88
C LEU A 318 10.39 8.47 1.88
N ILE A 319 9.50 7.60 2.35
CA ILE A 319 8.30 7.21 1.60
C ILE A 319 7.36 8.42 1.60
N THR A 320 7.00 8.90 0.42
CA THR A 320 6.15 10.07 0.21
C THR A 320 4.73 9.69 -0.20
N ASP A 321 4.57 8.48 -0.77
CA ASP A 321 3.26 8.00 -1.19
C ASP A 321 3.16 6.47 -1.12
N VAL A 322 1.94 5.97 -0.88
CA VAL A 322 1.60 4.57 -1.01
C VAL A 322 0.15 4.42 -1.45
N ILE A 323 -0.07 3.76 -2.57
CA ILE A 323 -1.39 3.53 -3.16
C ILE A 323 -1.67 2.03 -3.16
N VAL A 324 -2.79 1.63 -2.58
CA VAL A 324 -3.27 0.25 -2.67
C VAL A 324 -4.51 0.21 -3.54
N ASP A 325 -4.41 -0.51 -4.65
CA ASP A 325 -5.51 -0.68 -5.58
C ASP A 325 -5.69 -2.16 -5.94
N LYS A 326 -6.68 -2.46 -6.78
CA LYS A 326 -6.98 -3.82 -7.25
C LYS A 326 -5.74 -4.52 -7.80
N ALA A 327 -5.61 -5.83 -7.60
CA ALA A 327 -4.43 -6.56 -8.05
C ALA A 327 -4.20 -6.47 -9.57
N ASN A 328 -5.25 -6.33 -10.37
CA ASN A 328 -5.18 -6.21 -11.82
C ASN A 328 -4.97 -4.78 -12.33
N THR A 329 -4.93 -3.76 -11.46
CA THR A 329 -4.59 -2.38 -11.83
C THR A 329 -3.19 -2.37 -12.47
N PRO A 330 -3.05 -1.82 -13.70
CA PRO A 330 -1.76 -1.70 -14.35
C PRO A 330 -0.82 -0.78 -13.57
N ASP A 331 0.46 -1.12 -13.54
CA ASP A 331 1.46 -0.31 -12.81
C ASP A 331 1.57 1.11 -13.41
N THR A 332 1.20 1.28 -14.69
CA THR A 332 1.13 2.60 -15.37
C THR A 332 0.17 3.60 -14.74
N GLU A 333 -0.89 3.13 -14.06
CA GLU A 333 -1.89 4.00 -13.44
C GLU A 333 -1.40 4.65 -12.14
N PHE A 334 -0.30 4.16 -11.57
CA PHE A 334 0.26 4.72 -10.33
C PHE A 334 1.19 5.92 -10.55
N VAL A 335 1.67 6.18 -11.78
CA VAL A 335 2.72 7.20 -12.04
C VAL A 335 2.24 8.60 -11.70
N GLN A 336 1.16 9.05 -12.34
CA GLN A 336 0.64 10.40 -12.13
C GLN A 336 0.23 10.66 -10.68
N PRO A 337 -0.61 9.81 -10.02
CA PRO A 337 -0.98 10.03 -8.63
C PRO A 337 0.22 10.08 -7.67
N ALA A 338 1.23 9.24 -7.90
CA ALA A 338 2.44 9.20 -7.07
C ALA A 338 3.28 10.48 -7.19
N ILE A 339 3.43 11.02 -8.39
CA ILE A 339 4.14 12.29 -8.65
C ILE A 339 3.39 13.44 -7.99
N GLU A 340 2.07 13.53 -8.19
CA GLU A 340 1.24 14.59 -7.59
C GLU A 340 1.27 14.53 -6.06
N SER A 341 1.11 13.34 -5.48
CA SER A 341 1.15 13.11 -4.03
C SER A 341 2.53 13.47 -3.46
N THR A 342 3.62 13.06 -4.12
CA THR A 342 4.98 13.41 -3.67
C THR A 342 5.22 14.91 -3.74
N SER A 343 4.84 15.59 -4.83
CA SER A 343 4.97 17.04 -4.96
C SER A 343 4.18 17.77 -3.88
N GLN A 344 2.99 17.29 -3.54
CA GLN A 344 2.19 17.83 -2.44
C GLN A 344 2.87 17.63 -1.07
N VAL A 345 3.42 16.45 -0.81
CA VAL A 345 4.06 16.10 0.47
C VAL A 345 5.38 16.82 0.65
N THR A 346 6.20 16.93 -0.40
CA THR A 346 7.53 17.57 -0.31
C THR A 346 7.48 19.06 -0.50
N GLY A 347 6.46 19.60 -1.17
CA GLY A 347 6.40 20.99 -1.62
C GLY A 347 7.37 21.29 -2.76
N GLN A 348 7.89 20.25 -3.44
CA GLN A 348 8.90 20.34 -4.50
C GLN A 348 8.38 19.66 -5.77
N GLU A 349 8.82 20.17 -6.94
CA GLU A 349 8.52 19.53 -8.22
C GLU A 349 9.38 18.28 -8.41
N VAL A 350 8.78 17.21 -8.93
CA VAL A 350 9.50 15.97 -9.27
C VAL A 350 10.13 16.12 -10.64
N ASN A 351 11.45 15.94 -10.72
CA ASN A 351 12.22 16.07 -11.96
C ASN A 351 12.60 14.70 -12.54
N THR A 352 12.80 13.68 -11.69
CA THR A 352 13.23 12.34 -12.14
C THR A 352 12.44 11.26 -11.42
N VAL A 353 12.00 10.24 -12.18
CA VAL A 353 11.28 9.07 -11.68
C VAL A 353 12.03 7.79 -12.07
N TYR A 354 12.48 7.02 -11.09
CA TYR A 354 13.08 5.70 -11.29
C TYR A 354 12.04 4.61 -11.13
N ALA A 355 11.78 3.84 -12.19
CA ALA A 355 10.75 2.80 -12.21
C ALA A 355 11.18 1.58 -13.05
N ASP A 356 10.42 0.49 -13.01
CA ASP A 356 10.61 -0.60 -13.96
C ASP A 356 9.82 -0.34 -15.25
N GLY A 357 10.05 -1.15 -16.28
CA GLY A 357 9.40 -0.97 -17.58
C GLY A 357 7.89 -1.24 -17.58
N ALA A 358 7.32 -1.72 -16.47
CA ALA A 358 5.86 -1.91 -16.34
C ALA A 358 5.11 -0.58 -16.17
N TYR A 359 5.81 0.48 -15.78
CA TYR A 359 5.26 1.84 -15.63
C TYR A 359 5.23 2.63 -16.94
N GLN A 360 5.85 2.12 -18.00
CA GLN A 360 5.88 2.80 -19.28
C GLN A 360 4.55 2.69 -20.01
N SER A 361 4.02 3.82 -20.45
CA SER A 361 2.86 3.89 -21.36
C SER A 361 2.89 5.21 -22.15
N PRO A 362 2.19 5.27 -23.31
CA PRO A 362 2.08 6.52 -24.06
C PRO A 362 1.48 7.67 -23.25
N ASN A 363 0.53 7.38 -22.35
CA ASN A 363 -0.07 8.38 -21.48
C ASN A 363 0.94 8.93 -20.46
N ASN A 364 1.79 8.06 -19.91
CA ASN A 364 2.83 8.48 -18.98
C ASN A 364 3.97 9.23 -19.70
N ASP A 365 4.32 8.83 -20.94
CA ASP A 365 5.26 9.58 -21.79
C ASP A 365 4.76 11.01 -22.06
N GLU A 366 3.44 11.17 -22.26
CA GLU A 366 2.82 12.48 -22.46
C GLU A 366 2.77 13.30 -21.18
N TYR A 367 2.36 12.70 -20.06
CA TYR A 367 2.30 13.35 -18.75
C TYR A 367 3.68 13.78 -18.25
N CYS A 368 4.68 12.92 -18.43
CA CYS A 368 6.06 13.12 -17.95
C CYS A 368 6.96 13.77 -19.00
N LYS A 369 6.46 14.62 -19.90
CA LYS A 369 7.29 15.27 -20.93
C LYS A 369 8.49 16.02 -20.37
N ASP A 370 8.26 16.72 -19.25
CA ASP A 370 9.26 17.55 -18.57
C ASP A 370 9.90 16.83 -17.37
N ILE A 371 9.59 15.55 -17.18
CA ILE A 371 10.09 14.69 -16.11
C ILE A 371 10.92 13.56 -16.73
N ASP A 372 12.13 13.36 -16.23
CA ASP A 372 13.00 12.29 -16.70
C ASP A 372 12.58 10.93 -16.15
N MET A 373 11.99 10.06 -17.01
CA MET A 373 11.60 8.70 -16.65
C MET A 373 12.76 7.73 -16.87
N VAL A 374 13.39 7.27 -15.80
CA VAL A 374 14.53 6.34 -15.82
C VAL A 374 14.03 4.90 -15.59
N PHE A 375 14.04 4.11 -16.64
CA PHE A 375 13.62 2.71 -16.56
C PHE A 375 14.81 1.76 -16.38
N THR A 376 14.69 0.76 -15.48
CA THR A 376 15.70 -0.30 -15.27
C THR A 376 15.52 -1.51 -16.20
N GLY A 377 14.44 -1.53 -16.95
CA GLY A 377 14.15 -2.54 -17.95
C GLY A 377 12.96 -2.10 -18.79
N ILE A 378 12.84 -2.61 -20.00
CA ILE A 378 11.73 -2.33 -20.90
C ILE A 378 10.99 -3.63 -21.18
N GLN A 379 9.65 -3.60 -21.10
CA GLN A 379 8.82 -4.77 -21.34
C GLN A 379 9.02 -5.35 -22.75
N GLY A 380 8.85 -6.65 -22.88
CA GLY A 380 9.02 -7.41 -24.11
C GLY A 380 10.47 -7.84 -24.35
N TYR A 381 10.63 -8.84 -25.23
CA TYR A 381 11.94 -9.32 -25.62
C TYR A 381 12.67 -8.27 -26.46
N PRO A 382 14.00 -8.11 -26.32
CA PRO A 382 14.80 -7.30 -27.23
C PRO A 382 14.56 -7.75 -28.68
N SER A 383 14.17 -6.80 -29.52
CA SER A 383 14.03 -7.09 -30.96
C SER A 383 15.42 -7.28 -31.56
N ARG A 384 15.52 -8.14 -32.58
CA ARG A 384 16.68 -8.18 -33.49
C ARG A 384 16.95 -6.82 -34.14
N TYR A 385 15.92 -5.98 -34.25
CA TYR A 385 15.99 -4.69 -34.92
C TYR A 385 15.98 -3.54 -33.91
N ASP A 386 16.99 -2.65 -34.03
CA ASP A 386 17.00 -1.36 -33.35
C ASP A 386 16.30 -0.33 -34.24
N LEU A 387 15.41 0.47 -33.65
CA LEU A 387 14.51 1.38 -34.35
C LEU A 387 14.83 2.82 -33.95
N GLU A 388 15.12 3.66 -34.93
CA GLU A 388 15.45 5.08 -34.73
C GLU A 388 14.60 5.97 -35.64
N MET A 389 13.81 6.88 -35.04
CA MET A 389 13.09 7.87 -35.80
C MET A 389 14.04 9.00 -36.19
N THR A 390 14.21 9.23 -37.48
CA THR A 390 15.03 10.31 -38.05
C THR A 390 14.16 11.31 -38.77
N PRO A 391 14.64 12.52 -39.11
CA PRO A 391 13.90 13.46 -39.95
C PRO A 391 13.48 12.90 -41.34
N SER A 392 14.20 11.91 -41.83
CA SER A 392 13.88 11.22 -43.11
C SER A 392 12.95 10.03 -42.96
N GLY A 393 12.52 9.67 -41.75
CA GLY A 393 11.65 8.54 -41.45
C GLY A 393 12.28 7.51 -40.51
N LEU A 394 11.65 6.34 -40.37
CA LEU A 394 12.15 5.29 -39.49
C LEU A 394 13.36 4.57 -40.07
N MET A 395 14.49 4.63 -39.39
CA MET A 395 15.66 3.84 -39.66
C MET A 395 15.65 2.56 -38.79
N VAL A 396 15.88 1.42 -39.43
CA VAL A 396 15.91 0.10 -38.80
C VAL A 396 17.32 -0.46 -38.93
N THR A 397 17.97 -0.77 -37.84
CA THR A 397 19.29 -1.40 -37.80
C THR A 397 19.15 -2.86 -37.36
N ASP A 398 19.57 -3.79 -38.17
CA ASP A 398 19.66 -5.19 -37.76
C ASP A 398 20.86 -5.37 -36.82
N THR A 399 20.61 -5.73 -35.56
CA THR A 399 21.66 -5.85 -34.53
C THR A 399 22.58 -7.06 -34.75
N GLN A 400 22.20 -8.02 -35.61
CA GLN A 400 23.03 -9.18 -35.93
C GLN A 400 23.97 -8.92 -37.09
N THR A 401 23.50 -8.21 -38.12
CA THR A 401 24.27 -7.95 -39.36
C THR A 401 24.91 -6.56 -39.39
N GLY A 402 24.40 -5.63 -38.58
CA GLY A 402 24.77 -4.21 -38.61
C GLY A 402 24.15 -3.44 -39.81
N GLU A 403 23.32 -4.08 -40.64
CA GLU A 403 22.69 -3.45 -41.80
C GLU A 403 21.66 -2.40 -41.34
N ARG A 404 21.68 -1.24 -42.00
CA ARG A 404 20.75 -0.14 -41.77
C ARG A 404 19.78 -0.01 -42.97
N ILE A 405 18.50 -0.16 -42.70
CA ILE A 405 17.43 -0.16 -43.73
C ILE A 405 16.44 0.95 -43.38
N GLN A 406 16.13 1.80 -44.37
CA GLN A 406 15.06 2.79 -44.19
C GLN A 406 13.70 2.10 -44.36
N ALA A 407 12.86 2.19 -43.33
CA ALA A 407 11.52 1.61 -43.35
C ALA A 407 10.55 2.50 -44.14
N VAL A 408 9.61 1.86 -44.78
CA VAL A 408 8.56 2.51 -45.55
C VAL A 408 7.27 2.54 -44.73
N LEU A 409 6.62 3.70 -44.66
CA LEU A 409 5.31 3.86 -44.03
C LEU A 409 4.29 2.96 -44.75
N SER A 410 3.69 2.04 -44.03
CA SER A 410 2.67 1.14 -44.58
C SER A 410 1.35 1.89 -44.69
N LYS A 411 0.66 1.72 -45.84
CA LYS A 411 -0.67 2.31 -46.03
C LYS A 411 -1.62 1.83 -44.94
N LYS A 412 -2.41 2.74 -44.34
CA LYS A 412 -3.37 2.45 -43.27
C LYS A 412 -4.28 1.28 -43.65
N GLN A 413 -4.33 0.24 -42.83
CA GLN A 413 -5.43 -0.73 -42.92
C GLN A 413 -6.75 -0.03 -42.57
N LYS A 414 -7.85 -0.36 -43.28
CA LYS A 414 -9.18 0.28 -43.15
C LYS A 414 -9.70 0.39 -41.69
N ASN A 415 -9.18 -0.43 -40.77
CA ASN A 415 -9.65 -0.52 -39.37
C ASN A 415 -8.60 -0.14 -38.29
N SER A 416 -7.41 0.35 -38.67
CA SER A 416 -6.39 0.76 -37.68
C SER A 416 -6.05 2.24 -37.84
N LYS A 417 -6.20 3.00 -36.73
CA LYS A 417 -5.75 4.41 -36.63
C LYS A 417 -4.24 4.56 -36.47
N GLU A 418 -3.50 3.46 -36.19
CA GLU A 418 -2.07 3.49 -35.90
C GLU A 418 -1.22 3.46 -37.17
N GLU A 419 -0.20 4.30 -37.20
CA GLU A 419 0.84 4.25 -38.23
C GLU A 419 1.74 3.04 -38.01
N ARG A 420 2.03 2.30 -39.10
CA ARG A 420 2.95 1.15 -39.08
C ARG A 420 4.01 1.32 -40.14
N TRP A 421 5.23 1.03 -39.76
CA TRP A 421 6.37 1.01 -40.65
C TRP A 421 6.72 -0.42 -41.03
N ARG A 422 7.27 -0.63 -42.23
CA ARG A 422 7.67 -1.95 -42.70
C ARG A 422 9.03 -1.92 -43.37
N ILE A 423 9.77 -3.02 -43.21
CA ILE A 423 10.96 -3.34 -43.99
C ILE A 423 10.71 -4.64 -44.76
N LYS A 424 11.45 -4.85 -45.85
CA LYS A 424 11.48 -6.13 -46.57
C LYS A 424 12.63 -6.97 -45.97
N THR A 425 12.35 -8.22 -45.61
CA THR A 425 13.31 -9.21 -45.14
C THR A 425 13.26 -10.43 -46.04
N ASP A 426 14.22 -11.34 -45.94
CA ASP A 426 14.25 -12.58 -46.76
C ASP A 426 13.01 -13.45 -46.52
N SER A 427 12.39 -13.38 -45.33
CA SER A 427 11.20 -14.14 -44.96
C SER A 427 9.88 -13.38 -45.17
N GLY A 428 9.92 -12.17 -45.80
CA GLY A 428 8.74 -11.35 -46.06
C GLY A 428 8.83 -9.94 -45.48
N TYR A 429 7.69 -9.36 -45.11
CA TYR A 429 7.66 -8.03 -44.52
C TYR A 429 7.61 -8.07 -43.00
N LYS A 430 8.48 -7.31 -42.32
CA LYS A 430 8.44 -7.04 -40.89
C LYS A 430 7.80 -5.68 -40.66
N TYR A 431 6.87 -5.63 -39.69
CA TYR A 431 6.13 -4.41 -39.34
C TYR A 431 6.50 -3.91 -37.96
N PHE A 432 6.56 -2.60 -37.80
CA PHE A 432 6.84 -1.90 -36.54
C PHE A 432 5.75 -0.86 -36.29
N ASN A 433 5.29 -0.78 -35.05
CA ASN A 433 4.34 0.22 -34.58
C ASN A 433 5.05 1.25 -33.69
N GLN A 434 4.33 2.30 -33.31
CA GLN A 434 4.88 3.36 -32.47
C GLN A 434 5.41 2.84 -31.12
N LEU A 435 4.74 1.85 -30.53
CA LEU A 435 5.19 1.25 -29.27
C LEU A 435 6.55 0.54 -29.41
N ALA A 436 6.76 -0.17 -30.52
CA ALA A 436 8.04 -0.83 -30.79
C ALA A 436 9.18 0.20 -30.98
N ILE A 437 8.90 1.31 -31.66
CA ILE A 437 9.85 2.42 -31.85
C ILE A 437 10.21 3.02 -30.50
N ARG A 438 9.23 3.37 -29.68
CA ARG A 438 9.43 3.92 -28.35
C ARG A 438 10.22 2.96 -27.43
N ALA A 439 9.87 1.67 -27.45
CA ALA A 439 10.61 0.66 -26.67
C ALA A 439 12.08 0.53 -27.12
N SER A 440 12.37 0.69 -28.40
CA SER A 440 13.75 0.68 -28.91
C SER A 440 14.52 1.91 -28.46
N GLU A 441 13.92 3.08 -28.53
CA GLU A 441 14.46 4.34 -28.05
C GLU A 441 14.81 4.26 -26.56
N LEU A 442 13.86 3.84 -25.71
CA LEU A 442 14.07 3.69 -24.27
C LEU A 442 15.19 2.69 -23.94
N ARG A 443 15.30 1.58 -24.69
CA ARG A 443 16.42 0.63 -24.52
C ARG A 443 17.77 1.25 -24.87
N ARG A 444 17.81 2.14 -25.83
CA ARG A 444 19.03 2.87 -26.21
C ARG A 444 19.42 3.86 -25.11
N THR A 445 18.48 4.71 -24.69
CA THR A 445 18.70 5.64 -23.57
C THR A 445 19.16 4.93 -22.31
N MET A 446 18.54 3.78 -21.98
CA MET A 446 18.95 2.97 -20.82
C MET A 446 20.40 2.48 -20.91
N LYS A 447 20.87 2.09 -22.11
CA LYS A 447 22.27 1.63 -22.29
C LYS A 447 23.30 2.76 -22.17
N GLU A 448 22.89 4.01 -22.44
CA GLU A 448 23.75 5.20 -22.38
C GLU A 448 23.86 5.75 -20.95
N ARG A 449 22.94 5.38 -20.05
CA ARG A 449 22.92 5.86 -18.65
C ARG A 449 23.99 5.16 -17.79
N PRO A 450 24.58 5.90 -16.81
CA PRO A 450 25.46 5.30 -15.82
C PRO A 450 24.74 4.18 -15.03
N ILE A 451 25.49 3.13 -14.70
CA ILE A 451 24.95 1.97 -13.94
C ILE A 451 24.48 2.39 -12.55
N GLU A 452 25.19 3.32 -11.92
CA GLU A 452 24.86 3.86 -10.60
C GLU A 452 23.46 4.50 -10.59
N GLU A 453 23.10 5.19 -11.68
CA GLU A 453 21.78 5.82 -11.83
C GLU A 453 20.69 4.76 -11.95
N LEU A 454 20.90 3.73 -12.75
CA LEU A 454 19.95 2.62 -12.89
C LEU A 454 19.76 1.86 -11.55
N HIS A 455 20.81 1.79 -10.73
CA HIS A 455 20.75 1.14 -9.42
C HIS A 455 19.93 1.91 -8.38
N LYS A 456 19.67 3.21 -8.58
CA LYS A 456 18.86 4.00 -7.63
C LYS A 456 17.46 3.40 -7.42
N ARG A 457 16.88 2.78 -8.45
CA ARG A 457 15.60 2.07 -8.32
C ARG A 457 15.68 0.87 -7.36
N ASN A 458 16.81 0.13 -7.33
CA ASN A 458 16.88 -1.13 -6.57
C ASN A 458 16.58 -0.95 -5.07
N ASN A 459 16.84 0.23 -4.52
CA ASN A 459 16.59 0.50 -3.10
C ASN A 459 15.10 0.42 -2.73
N VAL A 460 14.16 0.67 -3.66
CA VAL A 460 12.72 0.53 -3.36
C VAL A 460 12.32 -0.93 -3.11
N GLU A 461 13.08 -1.89 -3.63
CA GLU A 461 12.83 -3.32 -3.36
C GLU A 461 13.00 -3.63 -1.87
N ALA A 462 13.98 -3.00 -1.20
CA ALA A 462 14.15 -3.12 0.25
C ALA A 462 12.95 -2.50 1.00
N THR A 463 12.42 -1.38 0.51
CA THR A 463 11.21 -0.75 1.07
C THR A 463 9.97 -1.65 0.92
N ILE A 464 9.80 -2.26 -0.24
CA ILE A 464 8.75 -3.25 -0.52
C ILE A 464 8.88 -4.46 0.41
N PHE A 465 10.10 -4.93 0.67
CA PHE A 465 10.34 -5.99 1.64
C PHE A 465 9.95 -5.56 3.06
N GLN A 466 10.38 -4.37 3.50
CA GLN A 466 10.01 -3.82 4.81
C GLN A 466 8.50 -3.63 4.96
N LEU A 467 7.80 -3.14 3.94
CA LEU A 467 6.34 -3.00 3.93
C LEU A 467 5.67 -4.34 4.24
N SER A 468 6.12 -5.40 3.60
CA SER A 468 5.51 -6.73 3.65
C SER A 468 6.10 -7.68 4.69
N PHE A 469 7.00 -7.22 5.56
CA PHE A 469 7.82 -8.05 6.45
C PHE A 469 7.00 -9.04 7.30
N PHE A 470 5.84 -8.61 7.81
CA PHE A 470 4.96 -9.45 8.62
C PHE A 470 3.88 -10.21 7.81
N LEU A 471 3.91 -10.13 6.48
CA LEU A 471 2.96 -10.83 5.62
C LEU A 471 3.47 -12.23 5.27
N ARG A 472 2.94 -13.24 5.92
CA ARG A 472 3.28 -14.63 5.59
C ARG A 472 2.77 -14.96 4.18
N ASN A 473 3.66 -15.34 3.27
CA ASN A 473 3.34 -15.63 1.86
C ASN A 473 2.62 -14.47 1.14
N ASN A 474 2.99 -13.23 1.46
CA ASN A 474 2.34 -12.02 0.95
C ASN A 474 0.83 -11.95 1.24
N LYS A 475 0.33 -12.74 2.21
CA LYS A 475 -1.07 -12.74 2.59
C LYS A 475 -1.32 -11.78 3.74
N SER A 476 -2.15 -10.77 3.48
CA SER A 476 -2.64 -9.83 4.48
C SER A 476 -3.61 -10.51 5.45
N ARG A 477 -3.76 -9.93 6.64
CA ARG A 477 -4.82 -10.29 7.61
C ARG A 477 -6.13 -9.54 7.33
N TYR A 478 -6.14 -8.61 6.39
CA TYR A 478 -7.25 -7.72 6.09
C TYR A 478 -8.08 -8.18 4.90
N ARG A 479 -9.29 -7.64 4.79
CA ARG A 479 -10.22 -7.72 3.66
C ARG A 479 -10.73 -6.31 3.37
N GLY A 480 -10.91 -5.98 2.10
CA GLY A 480 -11.33 -4.67 1.62
C GLY A 480 -10.16 -3.73 1.36
N GLN A 481 -10.26 -2.94 0.29
CA GLN A 481 -9.23 -2.02 -0.17
C GLN A 481 -8.87 -0.99 0.92
N PHE A 482 -9.86 -0.37 1.52
CA PHE A 482 -9.67 0.64 2.58
C PHE A 482 -8.80 0.16 3.74
N LYS A 483 -8.99 -1.11 4.20
CA LYS A 483 -8.20 -1.64 5.32
C LYS A 483 -6.76 -1.95 4.90
N HIS A 484 -6.54 -2.35 3.65
CA HIS A 484 -5.19 -2.53 3.11
C HIS A 484 -4.49 -1.18 2.94
N GLN A 485 -5.21 -0.15 2.50
CA GLN A 485 -4.69 1.20 2.38
C GLN A 485 -4.32 1.79 3.75
N THR A 486 -5.20 1.69 4.74
CA THR A 486 -4.93 2.09 6.14
C THR A 486 -3.70 1.37 6.71
N TRP A 487 -3.60 0.06 6.47
CA TRP A 487 -2.43 -0.74 6.85
C TRP A 487 -1.16 -0.23 6.18
N ALA A 488 -1.19 0.08 4.90
CA ALA A 488 -0.05 0.56 4.14
C ALA A 488 0.45 1.91 4.68
N TYR A 489 -0.42 2.88 4.93
CA TYR A 489 -0.05 4.16 5.54
C TYR A 489 0.60 3.97 6.92
N ALA A 490 0.02 3.15 7.78
CA ALA A 490 0.57 2.87 9.10
C ALA A 490 1.97 2.24 9.02
N ARG A 491 2.18 1.30 8.08
CA ARG A 491 3.50 0.69 7.83
C ARG A 491 4.51 1.70 7.30
N CYS A 492 4.12 2.56 6.36
CA CYS A 492 4.99 3.58 5.77
C CYS A 492 5.43 4.62 6.81
N LEU A 493 4.53 5.07 7.69
CA LEU A 493 4.88 5.94 8.82
C LEU A 493 5.95 5.30 9.72
N TRP A 494 5.81 4.01 10.03
CA TRP A 494 6.81 3.30 10.80
C TRP A 494 8.15 3.17 10.06
N ILE A 495 8.15 2.87 8.79
CA ILE A 495 9.38 2.75 7.98
C ILE A 495 10.09 4.10 7.93
N ASN A 496 9.37 5.20 7.71
CA ASN A 496 9.93 6.55 7.74
C ASN A 496 10.55 6.88 9.11
N LEU A 497 9.86 6.54 10.20
CA LEU A 497 10.40 6.70 11.55
C LEU A 497 11.73 5.95 11.75
N VAL A 498 11.81 4.70 11.32
CA VAL A 498 13.04 3.89 11.43
C VAL A 498 14.18 4.54 10.64
N ARG A 499 13.90 5.04 9.45
CA ARG A 499 14.88 5.74 8.61
C ARG A 499 15.38 7.03 9.27
N ILE A 500 14.47 7.84 9.78
CA ILE A 500 14.80 9.08 10.50
C ILE A 500 15.66 8.76 11.73
N ASN A 501 15.28 7.78 12.52
CA ASN A 501 16.04 7.39 13.71
C ASN A 501 17.46 6.92 13.35
N ASN A 502 17.61 6.14 12.31
CA ASN A 502 18.92 5.69 11.83
C ASN A 502 19.75 6.87 11.31
N PHE A 503 19.15 7.78 10.56
CA PHE A 503 19.80 9.00 10.08
C PHE A 503 20.31 9.86 11.22
N MET A 504 19.46 10.10 12.24
CA MET A 504 19.85 10.90 13.42
C MET A 504 21.01 10.25 14.19
N LYS A 505 21.00 8.93 14.37
CA LYS A 505 22.09 8.18 15.01
C LYS A 505 23.41 8.31 14.24
N GLN A 506 23.38 8.13 12.92
CA GLN A 506 24.56 8.25 12.06
C GLN A 506 25.11 9.67 12.06
N THR A 507 24.26 10.68 12.00
CA THR A 507 24.67 12.09 12.05
C THR A 507 25.32 12.43 13.39
N CYS A 508 24.73 11.98 14.50
CA CYS A 508 25.33 12.15 15.83
C CYS A 508 26.71 11.48 15.93
N GLN A 509 26.84 10.24 15.44
CA GLN A 509 28.12 9.52 15.43
C GLN A 509 29.18 10.24 14.60
N ARG A 510 28.87 10.66 13.37
CA ARG A 510 29.79 11.42 12.50
C ARG A 510 30.24 12.73 13.16
N THR A 511 29.32 13.43 13.82
CA THR A 511 29.65 14.67 14.53
C THR A 511 30.60 14.40 15.69
N CYS A 512 30.38 13.33 16.48
CA CYS A 512 31.30 12.94 17.55
C CYS A 512 32.69 12.58 17.03
N GLU A 513 32.79 11.78 15.96
CA GLU A 513 34.05 11.41 15.31
C GLU A 513 34.79 12.65 14.77
N SER A 514 34.07 13.61 14.16
CA SER A 514 34.66 14.85 13.68
C SER A 514 35.22 15.71 14.81
N ILE A 515 34.50 15.80 15.95
CA ILE A 515 34.98 16.52 17.13
C ILE A 515 36.22 15.84 17.71
N GLU A 516 36.25 14.51 17.79
CA GLU A 516 37.40 13.76 18.28
C GLU A 516 38.63 13.95 17.38
N ASN A 517 38.47 13.91 16.05
CA ASN A 517 39.54 14.16 15.08
C ASN A 517 40.11 15.58 15.20
N VAL A 518 39.23 16.59 15.34
CA VAL A 518 39.65 17.98 15.55
C VAL A 518 40.37 18.13 16.89
N ALA A 519 39.88 17.50 17.96
CA ALA A 519 40.53 17.51 19.27
C ALA A 519 41.91 16.83 19.26
N GLN A 520 42.06 15.77 18.46
CA GLN A 520 43.37 15.11 18.27
C GLN A 520 44.35 15.98 17.46
N SER A 521 43.86 16.64 16.38
CA SER A 521 44.70 17.45 15.50
C SER A 521 45.23 18.72 16.19
N LEU A 522 44.45 19.30 17.10
CA LEU A 522 44.79 20.56 17.77
C LEU A 522 45.63 20.37 19.05
N SER A 523 46.06 19.16 19.42
CA SER A 523 46.72 18.86 20.69
C SER A 523 45.93 19.32 21.96
N ILE A 524 44.64 19.53 21.83
CA ILE A 524 43.74 20.04 22.87
C ILE A 524 43.38 18.97 23.92
N ARG A 525 43.91 17.75 23.79
CA ARG A 525 43.67 16.68 24.80
C ARG A 525 43.93 17.18 26.24
N GLN A 526 44.91 18.06 26.40
CA GLN A 526 45.21 18.64 27.73
C GLN A 526 44.24 19.76 28.13
N ILE A 527 43.68 20.51 27.20
CA ILE A 527 42.74 21.61 27.50
C ILE A 527 41.35 21.07 27.81
N ILE A 528 40.87 20.06 27.05
CA ILE A 528 39.56 19.46 27.28
C ILE A 528 39.51 18.70 28.62
N THR A 529 40.61 18.09 29.05
CA THR A 529 40.66 17.37 30.32
C THR A 529 40.63 18.31 31.54
N SER A 530 41.00 19.58 31.43
CA SER A 530 41.00 20.56 32.50
C SER A 530 39.71 21.37 32.64
N PHE A 531 38.94 21.52 31.53
CA PHE A 531 37.76 22.39 31.50
C PHE A 531 36.40 21.67 31.46
N TRP A 532 36.36 20.35 31.23
CA TRP A 532 35.07 19.65 31.13
C TRP A 532 34.71 18.91 32.40
N PRO A 533 33.53 19.17 32.99
CA PRO A 533 33.08 18.46 34.19
C PRO A 533 32.93 16.95 33.91
N HIS A 534 33.25 16.15 34.92
CA HIS A 534 33.23 14.67 34.89
C HIS A 534 31.94 14.02 34.29
N LYS A 535 30.83 14.75 34.29
CA LYS A 535 29.53 14.29 33.71
C LYS A 535 29.50 14.15 32.19
N LEU A 536 30.23 14.99 31.46
CA LEU A 536 30.26 14.90 29.98
C LEU A 536 31.18 13.77 29.46
N ARG A 537 32.19 13.40 30.21
CA ARG A 537 33.05 12.24 29.89
C ARG A 537 32.26 10.92 29.88
N TYR A 538 31.27 10.78 30.75
CA TYR A 538 30.44 9.57 30.80
C TYR A 538 29.51 9.45 29.61
N ASN A 539 28.96 10.57 29.10
CA ASN A 539 28.03 10.56 27.97
C ASN A 539 28.73 10.25 26.61
N LEU A 540 29.96 10.75 26.42
CA LEU A 540 30.74 10.44 25.23
C LEU A 540 31.22 8.98 25.18
N LYS A 541 31.62 8.40 26.34
CA LYS A 541 32.03 6.99 26.41
C LYS A 541 30.87 6.01 26.24
N PHE A 542 29.67 6.36 26.69
CA PHE A 542 28.49 5.51 26.61
C PHE A 542 27.85 5.48 25.22
N SER A 543 27.98 6.54 24.41
CA SER A 543 27.53 6.51 23.00
C SER A 543 28.36 5.57 22.13
N MET A 544 29.62 5.30 22.53
CA MET A 544 30.51 4.37 21.80
C MET A 544 30.30 2.89 22.22
N GLU A 545 29.86 2.62 23.47
CA GLU A 545 29.63 1.24 23.93
C GLU A 545 28.21 0.72 23.63
N ALA A 546 27.25 1.62 23.41
CA ALA A 546 25.87 1.24 23.06
C ALA A 546 25.70 0.73 21.61
N ASN A 547 26.69 0.87 20.75
CA ASN A 547 26.63 0.47 19.35
C ASN A 547 26.83 -1.05 19.11
N HIS A 548 27.01 -1.87 20.16
CA HIS A 548 27.26 -3.31 19.98
C HIS A 548 26.11 -4.25 20.42
N ILE A 549 25.02 -3.72 20.92
CA ILE A 549 23.94 -4.56 21.46
C ILE A 549 22.65 -4.18 20.81
N ASP A 550 22.12 -4.24 19.82
CA ASP A 550 20.67 -4.12 19.46
C ASP A 550 20.33 -4.20 17.97
N LEU A 551 21.24 -4.76 17.14
CA LEU A 551 20.89 -5.07 15.75
C LEU A 551 20.00 -6.33 15.61
N TYR A 552 19.79 -7.10 16.69
CA TYR A 552 19.04 -8.37 16.65
C TYR A 552 17.54 -8.26 16.97
N TYR A 553 17.04 -7.09 17.36
CA TYR A 553 15.62 -6.92 17.72
C TYR A 553 14.79 -6.13 16.69
N PHE A 554 15.37 -5.68 15.59
CA PHE A 554 14.67 -4.86 14.57
C PHE A 554 14.64 -5.50 13.17
N PHE A 555 15.02 -6.76 13.03
CA PHE A 555 14.84 -7.50 11.77
C PHE A 555 13.93 -8.70 11.94
#